data_383685fc45f8bc0fbf517680bcb89678
#
_entry.id   383685fc45f8bc0fbf517680bcb89678
#
_cell.length_a   1.000
_cell.length_b   1.000
_cell.length_c   1.000
_cell.angle_alpha   90.00
_cell.angle_beta   90.00
_cell.angle_gamma   90.00
#
_symmetry.space_group_name_H-M   'P 1'
#
loop_
_entity.id
_entity.type
_entity.pdbx_description
1 polymer ?
#
loop_
_entity_poly.entity_id
_entity_poly.type
_entity_poly.pdbx_seq_one_letter_code
_entity_poly.pdbx_strand_id
1 'polypeptide(L)'
;MKLGIVGLPNVGKSTLFNAITKAGAESANYPFCTIEPNVGVVNVPDKRLDVLEKMYGTKKKIYTSIEFYDIAGLVKGASKGEGLGNKFLSHIREVESIVHAVRCFEDENVVHVEGSVDPIRDIETINLELIFADLEVLERRLERGAKLARSGDKAAKSEYEIMEKVKAHLEQNQPVRTLEVTEEEAKFIKGLFLITSKKVLYSCNISEDDMMSGNIENEYVQKVRAYAENEASGVCVVCAKLEEELSGLEDDEKAEMLEEYGLNEAGLDQLIRESYRLLGLISYLTAGVQEVRAWTIKEGTKAPAAGGKIHSDIERGFIRAEIVGYDALVECGSEAAAKEKGLYRLEGKEYVMKDGDVVNFRFNV
;
A
#
# COMPACT_ATOMS: atom_id res chain seq x y z
N MET A 1 2.99 5.21 7.21
CA MET A 1 3.35 4.04 6.38
C MET A 1 3.46 4.51 4.95
N LYS A 2 4.57 4.17 4.30
CA LYS A 2 5.05 4.85 3.10
C LYS A 2 4.95 3.94 1.88
N LEU A 3 4.26 4.43 0.83
CA LEU A 3 4.25 3.81 -0.49
C LEU A 3 4.97 4.72 -1.48
N GLY A 4 5.80 4.15 -2.34
CA GLY A 4 6.44 4.89 -3.41
C GLY A 4 5.71 4.71 -4.73
N ILE A 5 5.37 5.79 -5.41
CA ILE A 5 4.82 5.72 -6.77
C ILE A 5 5.99 5.80 -7.74
N VAL A 6 6.14 4.78 -8.57
CA VAL A 6 7.15 4.69 -9.61
C VAL A 6 6.51 4.54 -10.98
N GLY A 7 7.21 4.86 -12.03
CA GLY A 7 6.75 4.70 -13.40
C GLY A 7 7.68 5.42 -14.37
N LEU A 8 7.65 5.01 -15.64
CA LEU A 8 8.37 5.71 -16.71
C LEU A 8 7.78 7.13 -16.92
N PRO A 9 8.50 8.03 -17.59
CA PRO A 9 7.94 9.31 -17.98
C PRO A 9 6.67 9.14 -18.83
N ASN A 10 5.72 10.06 -18.69
CA ASN A 10 4.49 10.14 -19.47
C ASN A 10 3.50 8.95 -19.33
N VAL A 11 3.58 8.22 -18.21
CA VAL A 11 2.60 7.15 -17.89
C VAL A 11 1.40 7.65 -17.08
N GLY A 12 1.34 8.94 -16.74
CA GLY A 12 0.31 9.55 -15.88
C GLY A 12 0.66 9.55 -14.39
N LYS A 13 1.92 9.24 -14.01
CA LYS A 13 2.38 9.20 -12.62
C LYS A 13 2.13 10.51 -11.88
N SER A 14 2.51 11.65 -12.46
CA SER A 14 2.34 12.97 -11.83
C SER A 14 0.87 13.37 -11.73
N THR A 15 0.06 13.05 -12.73
CA THR A 15 -1.39 13.26 -12.70
C THR A 15 -2.04 12.47 -11.58
N LEU A 16 -1.69 11.19 -11.44
CA LEU A 16 -2.15 10.34 -10.34
C LEU A 16 -1.71 10.89 -8.97
N PHE A 17 -0.46 11.33 -8.86
CA PHE A 17 0.05 11.92 -7.63
C PHE A 17 -0.66 13.24 -7.27
N ASN A 18 -0.98 14.07 -8.28
CA ASN A 18 -1.76 15.28 -8.09
C ASN A 18 -3.17 14.97 -7.56
N ALA A 19 -3.83 13.96 -8.13
CA ALA A 19 -5.14 13.50 -7.65
C ALA A 19 -5.06 13.06 -6.18
N ILE A 20 -4.03 12.29 -5.81
CA ILE A 20 -3.77 11.87 -4.43
C ILE A 20 -3.57 13.08 -3.51
N THR A 21 -2.75 14.05 -3.91
CA THR A 21 -2.46 15.23 -3.08
C THR A 21 -3.65 16.16 -2.92
N LYS A 22 -4.47 16.32 -3.94
CA LYS A 22 -5.72 17.10 -3.86
C LYS A 22 -6.72 16.44 -2.90
N ALA A 23 -6.98 15.14 -3.06
CA ALA A 23 -7.81 14.36 -2.15
C ALA A 23 -7.27 14.37 -0.70
N GLY A 24 -5.95 14.48 -0.53
CA GLY A 24 -5.30 14.60 0.77
C GLY A 24 -5.40 15.99 1.41
N ALA A 25 -5.57 17.05 0.63
CA ALA A 25 -5.70 18.41 1.15
C ALA A 25 -6.96 18.59 2.04
N GLU A 26 -8.02 17.86 1.74
CA GLU A 26 -9.23 17.80 2.59
C GLU A 26 -8.96 17.09 3.93
N SER A 27 -7.98 16.20 3.98
CA SER A 27 -7.58 15.48 5.20
C SER A 27 -6.56 16.24 6.08
N ALA A 28 -6.07 17.42 5.67
CA ALA A 28 -5.02 18.19 6.32
C ALA A 28 -5.34 18.74 7.72
N ASN A 29 -6.52 18.45 8.26
CA ASN A 29 -6.89 18.74 9.65
C ASN A 29 -6.24 17.80 10.69
N TYR A 30 -5.26 16.97 10.29
CA TYR A 30 -4.51 16.14 11.23
C TYR A 30 -3.36 16.93 11.87
N PRO A 31 -3.28 16.96 13.22
CA PRO A 31 -2.36 17.83 13.96
C PRO A 31 -0.87 17.49 13.83
N PHE A 32 -0.48 16.52 12.99
CA PHE A 32 0.91 16.06 12.85
C PHE A 32 1.37 15.88 11.40
N CYS A 33 0.62 16.36 10.40
CA CYS A 33 1.06 16.29 9.00
C CYS A 33 2.05 17.43 8.71
N THR A 34 3.32 17.10 8.63
CA THR A 34 4.32 17.94 7.95
C THR A 34 4.09 17.82 6.44
N ILE A 35 3.80 18.94 5.78
CA ILE A 35 3.72 18.98 4.31
C ILE A 35 5.17 18.93 3.79
N GLU A 36 5.63 17.74 3.47
CA GLU A 36 6.89 17.56 2.74
C GLU A 36 6.61 17.63 1.23
N PRO A 37 7.44 18.30 0.43
CA PRO A 37 7.30 18.23 -1.02
C PRO A 37 7.42 16.77 -1.49
N ASN A 38 6.55 16.38 -2.41
CA ASN A 38 6.43 15.01 -2.96
C ASN A 38 5.85 13.95 -2.00
N VAL A 39 5.11 14.36 -0.97
CA VAL A 39 4.36 13.45 -0.10
C VAL A 39 2.88 13.79 -0.14
N GLY A 40 2.05 12.83 -0.54
CA GLY A 40 0.60 12.89 -0.47
C GLY A 40 0.09 12.04 0.69
N VAL A 41 -0.63 12.63 1.64
CA VAL A 41 -1.28 11.91 2.74
C VAL A 41 -2.76 11.85 2.43
N VAL A 42 -3.33 10.65 2.38
CA VAL A 42 -4.74 10.45 2.05
C VAL A 42 -5.44 9.59 3.08
N ASN A 43 -6.72 9.85 3.26
CA ASN A 43 -7.59 9.00 4.05
C ASN A 43 -7.84 7.68 3.35
N VAL A 44 -7.89 6.61 4.13
CA VAL A 44 -8.32 5.29 3.62
C VAL A 44 -9.84 5.24 3.67
N PRO A 45 -10.53 5.16 2.52
CA PRO A 45 -11.99 5.10 2.49
C PRO A 45 -12.50 3.89 3.26
N ASP A 46 -13.41 4.12 4.21
CA ASP A 46 -14.01 3.08 5.04
C ASP A 46 -15.50 3.37 5.29
N LYS A 47 -16.36 2.78 4.48
CA LYS A 47 -17.83 2.94 4.57
C LYS A 47 -18.42 2.49 5.92
N ARG A 48 -17.66 1.68 6.68
CA ARG A 48 -18.10 1.24 8.03
C ARG A 48 -18.23 2.41 9.00
N LEU A 49 -17.39 3.43 8.85
CA LEU A 49 -17.46 4.63 9.67
C LEU A 49 -18.73 5.44 9.44
N ASP A 50 -19.26 5.47 8.20
CA ASP A 50 -20.52 6.19 7.89
C ASP A 50 -21.71 5.54 8.57
N VAL A 51 -21.73 4.22 8.64
CA VAL A 51 -22.78 3.46 9.32
C VAL A 51 -22.68 3.64 10.83
N LEU A 52 -21.47 3.57 11.40
CA LEU A 52 -21.27 3.79 12.84
C LEU A 52 -21.55 5.23 13.25
N GLU A 53 -21.22 6.23 12.43
CA GLU A 53 -21.55 7.63 12.64
C GLU A 53 -23.06 7.82 12.84
N LYS A 54 -23.87 7.25 11.94
CA LYS A 54 -25.32 7.26 12.03
C LYS A 54 -25.85 6.50 13.25
N MET A 55 -25.28 5.32 13.53
CA MET A 55 -25.69 4.45 14.63
C MET A 55 -25.46 5.10 16.00
N TYR A 56 -24.35 5.79 16.20
CA TYR A 56 -23.97 6.44 17.46
C TYR A 56 -24.38 7.91 17.53
N GLY A 57 -24.93 8.49 16.45
CA GLY A 57 -25.35 9.88 16.38
C GLY A 57 -24.25 10.90 16.57
N THR A 58 -23.00 10.53 16.25
CA THR A 58 -21.84 11.42 16.32
C THR A 58 -21.64 12.15 15.01
N LYS A 59 -21.05 13.35 15.06
CA LYS A 59 -20.65 14.12 13.87
C LYS A 59 -19.14 14.06 13.60
N LYS A 60 -18.38 13.40 14.47
CA LYS A 60 -16.94 13.32 14.35
C LYS A 60 -16.53 11.94 13.88
N LYS A 61 -16.10 11.89 12.63
CA LYS A 61 -15.61 10.69 11.92
C LYS A 61 -14.14 10.85 11.61
N ILE A 62 -13.33 9.86 11.98
CA ILE A 62 -11.88 9.91 11.78
C ILE A 62 -11.43 8.64 11.04
N TYR A 63 -10.94 8.84 9.83
CA TYR A 63 -10.37 7.80 8.99
C TYR A 63 -8.92 7.48 9.38
N THR A 64 -8.42 6.35 8.94
CA THR A 64 -6.96 6.11 8.89
C THR A 64 -6.38 6.79 7.66
N SER A 65 -5.06 6.97 7.66
CA SER A 65 -4.35 7.56 6.51
C SER A 65 -3.12 6.75 6.12
N ILE A 66 -2.74 6.86 4.84
CA ILE A 66 -1.48 6.36 4.29
C ILE A 66 -0.76 7.47 3.53
N GLU A 67 0.55 7.30 3.36
CA GLU A 67 1.41 8.27 2.72
C GLU A 67 1.90 7.73 1.38
N PHE A 68 1.70 8.50 0.31
CA PHE A 68 2.27 8.24 -1.00
C PHE A 68 3.43 9.21 -1.26
N TYR A 69 4.52 8.67 -1.76
CA TYR A 69 5.72 9.41 -2.12
C TYR A 69 5.85 9.44 -3.64
N ASP A 70 5.85 10.63 -4.25
CA ASP A 70 6.22 10.76 -5.66
C ASP A 70 7.71 10.53 -5.80
N ILE A 71 8.06 9.37 -6.32
CA ILE A 71 9.45 9.04 -6.61
C ILE A 71 9.72 9.48 -8.06
N ALA A 72 10.62 10.44 -8.22
CA ALA A 72 10.97 11.01 -9.52
C ALA A 72 11.19 9.91 -10.58
N GLY A 73 10.67 10.12 -11.78
CA GLY A 73 10.64 9.09 -12.83
C GLY A 73 12.02 8.51 -13.12
N LEU A 74 12.05 7.19 -13.26
CA LEU A 74 13.26 6.45 -13.64
C LEU A 74 13.56 6.71 -15.10
N VAL A 75 14.80 7.11 -15.39
CA VAL A 75 15.33 7.16 -16.74
C VAL A 75 16.25 5.95 -16.89
N LYS A 76 16.18 5.26 -18.02
CA LYS A 76 17.03 4.12 -18.36
C LYS A 76 18.52 4.46 -18.11
N GLY A 77 19.21 3.60 -17.35
CA GLY A 77 20.60 3.83 -16.94
C GLY A 77 20.76 4.57 -15.60
N ALA A 78 19.69 4.73 -14.82
CA ALA A 78 19.72 5.39 -13.52
C ALA A 78 20.63 4.68 -12.50
N SER A 79 20.79 3.36 -12.61
CA SER A 79 21.69 2.55 -11.78
C SER A 79 23.17 2.81 -12.07
N LYS A 80 23.52 3.31 -13.27
CA LYS A 80 24.90 3.60 -13.70
C LYS A 80 25.26 5.08 -13.70
N GLY A 81 24.29 5.97 -13.38
CA GLY A 81 24.42 7.42 -13.51
C GLY A 81 24.73 8.13 -12.20
N GLU A 82 25.51 9.21 -12.29
CA GLU A 82 25.70 10.17 -11.21
C GLU A 82 24.45 11.04 -11.04
N GLY A 83 23.99 11.25 -9.81
CA GLY A 83 23.02 12.29 -9.46
C GLY A 83 21.56 11.80 -9.31
N LEU A 84 20.71 11.96 -10.32
CA LEU A 84 19.26 11.72 -10.22
C LEU A 84 18.87 10.25 -9.95
N GLY A 85 19.59 9.29 -10.54
CA GLY A 85 19.35 7.87 -10.33
C GLY A 85 19.58 7.42 -8.87
N ASN A 86 20.64 7.92 -8.25
CA ASN A 86 20.93 7.61 -6.84
C ASN A 86 19.88 8.18 -5.89
N LYS A 87 19.32 9.36 -6.17
CA LYS A 87 18.21 9.93 -5.39
C LYS A 87 16.94 9.08 -5.54
N PHE A 88 16.61 8.65 -6.75
CA PHE A 88 15.50 7.76 -7.01
C PHE A 88 15.60 6.46 -6.19
N LEU A 89 16.74 5.77 -6.26
CA LEU A 89 16.98 4.55 -5.51
C LEU A 89 16.96 4.75 -3.99
N SER A 90 17.43 5.92 -3.51
CA SER A 90 17.36 6.29 -2.09
C SER A 90 15.91 6.40 -1.63
N HIS A 91 15.07 7.10 -2.37
CA HIS A 91 13.65 7.26 -2.01
C HIS A 91 12.90 5.93 -2.04
N ILE A 92 13.16 5.05 -3.04
CA ILE A 92 12.55 3.71 -3.05
C ILE A 92 12.97 2.87 -1.84
N ARG A 93 14.20 3.04 -1.33
CA ARG A 93 14.65 2.30 -0.13
C ARG A 93 13.84 2.66 1.11
N GLU A 94 13.38 3.91 1.22
CA GLU A 94 12.66 4.44 2.38
C GLU A 94 11.19 4.01 2.46
N VAL A 95 10.58 3.63 1.33
CA VAL A 95 9.18 3.20 1.30
C VAL A 95 9.02 1.72 1.63
N GLU A 96 7.86 1.31 2.11
CA GLU A 96 7.58 -0.08 2.49
C GLU A 96 7.13 -0.95 1.31
N SER A 97 6.38 -0.36 0.36
CA SER A 97 5.88 -1.02 -0.85
C SER A 97 5.82 -0.05 -2.02
N ILE A 98 5.62 -0.56 -3.21
CA ILE A 98 5.68 0.20 -4.46
C ILE A 98 4.31 0.16 -5.16
N VAL A 99 3.84 1.31 -5.59
CA VAL A 99 2.77 1.45 -6.60
C VAL A 99 3.44 1.74 -7.93
N HIS A 100 3.34 0.82 -8.86
CA HIS A 100 3.95 0.95 -10.18
C HIS A 100 2.90 1.43 -11.18
N ALA A 101 2.96 2.71 -11.55
CA ALA A 101 2.10 3.30 -12.56
C ALA A 101 2.53 2.84 -13.96
N VAL A 102 1.59 2.22 -14.68
CA VAL A 102 1.83 1.62 -16.00
C VAL A 102 0.85 2.22 -16.99
N ARG A 103 1.35 2.68 -18.13
CA ARG A 103 0.50 3.21 -19.20
C ARG A 103 -0.17 2.09 -19.98
N CYS A 104 -1.50 2.08 -19.98
CA CYS A 104 -2.34 1.08 -20.63
C CYS A 104 -3.31 1.73 -21.64
N PHE A 105 -2.87 2.78 -22.35
CA PHE A 105 -3.66 3.49 -23.37
C PHE A 105 -2.74 4.06 -24.44
N GLU A 106 -3.28 4.28 -25.63
CA GLU A 106 -2.63 5.03 -26.70
C GLU A 106 -3.18 6.46 -26.75
N ASP A 107 -2.29 7.42 -26.96
CA ASP A 107 -2.62 8.82 -27.17
C ASP A 107 -1.52 9.45 -28.04
N GLU A 108 -1.90 9.97 -29.22
CA GLU A 108 -0.97 10.58 -30.18
C GLU A 108 -0.34 11.87 -29.65
N ASN A 109 -1.01 12.54 -28.70
CA ASN A 109 -0.51 13.78 -28.07
C ASN A 109 0.45 13.53 -26.92
N VAL A 110 0.52 12.29 -26.41
CA VAL A 110 1.39 11.90 -25.30
C VAL A 110 2.50 10.99 -25.81
N VAL A 111 3.68 11.56 -26.04
CA VAL A 111 4.84 10.81 -26.55
C VAL A 111 5.26 9.74 -25.55
N HIS A 112 5.41 8.48 -26.02
CA HIS A 112 5.99 7.41 -25.24
C HIS A 112 7.52 7.42 -25.38
N VAL A 113 8.25 7.20 -24.26
CA VAL A 113 9.74 7.28 -24.24
C VAL A 113 10.40 6.27 -25.19
N GLU A 114 9.76 5.11 -25.38
CA GLU A 114 10.24 4.01 -26.26
C GLU A 114 9.51 3.98 -27.62
N GLY A 115 8.70 5.02 -27.94
CA GLY A 115 8.03 5.19 -29.24
C GLY A 115 6.74 4.37 -29.43
N SER A 116 6.44 3.41 -28.58
CA SER A 116 5.21 2.61 -28.61
C SER A 116 4.78 2.23 -27.19
N VAL A 117 3.49 2.00 -26.98
CA VAL A 117 2.95 1.52 -25.71
C VAL A 117 3.17 0.02 -25.61
N ASP A 118 3.90 -0.40 -24.59
CA ASP A 118 4.09 -1.80 -24.21
C ASP A 118 4.27 -1.90 -22.69
N PRO A 119 3.18 -2.19 -21.95
CA PRO A 119 3.20 -2.17 -20.49
C PRO A 119 4.17 -3.18 -19.89
N ILE A 120 4.40 -4.34 -20.54
CA ILE A 120 5.30 -5.37 -20.00
C ILE A 120 6.75 -4.93 -20.14
N ARG A 121 7.15 -4.44 -21.30
CA ARG A 121 8.48 -3.84 -21.51
C ARG A 121 8.75 -2.72 -20.50
N ASP A 122 7.76 -1.87 -20.23
CA ASP A 122 7.89 -0.74 -19.33
C ASP A 122 8.09 -1.21 -17.88
N ILE A 123 7.35 -2.24 -17.45
CA ILE A 123 7.51 -2.90 -16.15
C ILE A 123 8.91 -3.52 -16.03
N GLU A 124 9.32 -4.30 -17.03
CA GLU A 124 10.63 -4.96 -17.04
C GLU A 124 11.79 -3.95 -17.04
N THR A 125 11.64 -2.82 -17.72
CA THR A 125 12.64 -1.75 -17.72
C THR A 125 12.89 -1.22 -16.32
N ILE A 126 11.83 -0.95 -15.55
CA ILE A 126 11.97 -0.51 -14.15
C ILE A 126 12.52 -1.64 -13.28
N ASN A 127 12.01 -2.85 -13.42
CA ASN A 127 12.50 -3.99 -12.64
C ASN A 127 14.00 -4.23 -12.85
N LEU A 128 14.51 -4.12 -14.06
CA LEU A 128 15.94 -4.27 -14.37
C LEU A 128 16.80 -3.24 -13.65
N GLU A 129 16.39 -1.96 -13.62
CA GLU A 129 17.14 -0.93 -12.90
C GLU A 129 17.18 -1.18 -11.39
N LEU A 130 16.07 -1.68 -10.81
CA LEU A 130 16.01 -2.05 -9.40
C LEU A 130 16.88 -3.29 -9.10
N ILE A 131 16.89 -4.26 -10.00
CA ILE A 131 17.72 -5.47 -9.91
C ILE A 131 19.20 -5.11 -9.93
N PHE A 132 19.65 -4.24 -10.84
CA PHE A 132 21.04 -3.79 -10.86
C PHE A 132 21.46 -3.10 -9.56
N ALA A 133 20.57 -2.27 -9.00
CA ALA A 133 20.84 -1.63 -7.72
C ALA A 133 20.95 -2.63 -6.55
N ASP A 134 20.17 -3.70 -6.58
CA ASP A 134 20.23 -4.75 -5.56
C ASP A 134 21.45 -5.65 -5.73
N LEU A 135 21.82 -5.98 -6.97
CA LEU A 135 23.04 -6.73 -7.28
C LEU A 135 24.28 -6.03 -6.75
N GLU A 136 24.41 -4.72 -6.96
CA GLU A 136 25.54 -3.95 -6.44
C GLU A 136 25.65 -4.00 -4.90
N VAL A 137 24.52 -3.92 -4.19
CA VAL A 137 24.49 -4.06 -2.73
C VAL A 137 24.88 -5.46 -2.29
N LEU A 138 24.34 -6.47 -2.97
CA LEU A 138 24.51 -7.86 -2.62
C LEU A 138 25.97 -8.32 -2.87
N GLU A 139 26.58 -7.91 -3.97
CA GLU A 139 27.99 -8.19 -4.27
C GLU A 139 28.93 -7.67 -3.20
N ARG A 140 28.76 -6.42 -2.79
CA ARG A 140 29.54 -5.85 -1.66
C ARG A 140 29.37 -6.63 -0.35
N ARG A 141 28.18 -7.18 -0.08
CA ARG A 141 27.92 -8.00 1.12
C ARG A 141 28.56 -9.38 0.98
N LEU A 142 28.49 -10.02 -0.18
CA LEU A 142 29.13 -11.29 -0.48
C LEU A 142 30.66 -11.20 -0.32
N GLU A 143 31.28 -10.16 -0.86
CA GLU A 143 32.73 -9.94 -0.73
C GLU A 143 33.16 -9.86 0.74
N ARG A 144 32.40 -9.11 1.56
CA ARG A 144 32.67 -8.97 3.01
C ARG A 144 32.41 -10.25 3.76
N GLY A 145 31.35 -11.00 3.42
CA GLY A 145 30.94 -12.23 4.08
C GLY A 145 31.83 -13.44 3.73
N ALA A 146 32.51 -13.42 2.58
CA ALA A 146 33.25 -14.58 2.08
C ALA A 146 34.32 -15.13 3.05
N LYS A 147 35.02 -14.26 3.77
CA LYS A 147 36.04 -14.69 4.75
C LYS A 147 35.40 -15.39 5.95
N LEU A 148 34.29 -14.85 6.44
CA LEU A 148 33.59 -15.40 7.61
C LEU A 148 32.90 -16.72 7.26
N ALA A 149 32.29 -16.84 6.10
CA ALA A 149 31.71 -18.08 5.60
C ALA A 149 32.71 -19.23 5.49
N ARG A 150 34.00 -18.91 5.22
CA ARG A 150 35.11 -19.89 5.15
C ARG A 150 35.71 -20.23 6.51
N SER A 151 35.41 -19.49 7.58
CA SER A 151 36.00 -19.70 8.91
C SER A 151 35.43 -20.87 9.70
N GLY A 152 34.41 -21.56 9.15
CA GLY A 152 33.73 -22.68 9.81
C GLY A 152 32.52 -22.29 10.64
N ASP A 153 32.14 -21.00 10.66
CA ASP A 153 30.90 -20.53 11.26
C ASP A 153 29.70 -20.97 10.41
N LYS A 154 28.87 -21.84 10.97
CA LYS A 154 27.71 -22.42 10.28
C LYS A 154 26.65 -21.38 9.94
N ALA A 155 26.44 -20.39 10.81
CA ALA A 155 25.44 -19.33 10.57
C ALA A 155 25.91 -18.45 9.41
N ALA A 156 27.15 -17.98 9.43
CA ALA A 156 27.72 -17.17 8.38
C ALA A 156 27.76 -17.91 7.02
N LYS A 157 27.99 -19.22 7.03
CA LYS A 157 27.93 -20.04 5.83
C LYS A 157 26.53 -20.11 5.25
N SER A 158 25.51 -20.35 6.10
CA SER A 158 24.11 -20.38 5.68
C SER A 158 23.66 -19.03 5.12
N GLU A 159 23.99 -17.93 5.78
CA GLU A 159 23.69 -16.58 5.29
C GLU A 159 24.33 -16.28 3.94
N TYR A 160 25.57 -16.73 3.74
CA TYR A 160 26.30 -16.60 2.49
C TYR A 160 25.61 -17.38 1.35
N GLU A 161 25.21 -18.63 1.59
CA GLU A 161 24.48 -19.48 0.66
C GLU A 161 23.14 -18.86 0.25
N ILE A 162 22.40 -18.24 1.18
CA ILE A 162 21.17 -17.51 0.88
C ILE A 162 21.46 -16.30 -0.02
N MET A 163 22.52 -15.53 0.28
CA MET A 163 22.90 -14.39 -0.57
C MET A 163 23.29 -14.82 -1.99
N GLU A 164 24.01 -15.95 -2.16
CA GLU A 164 24.31 -16.51 -3.49
C GLU A 164 23.05 -16.94 -4.24
N LYS A 165 22.10 -17.58 -3.54
CA LYS A 165 20.79 -17.95 -4.11
C LYS A 165 20.04 -16.72 -4.63
N VAL A 166 19.99 -15.65 -3.82
CA VAL A 166 19.36 -14.37 -4.19
C VAL A 166 20.08 -13.74 -5.40
N LYS A 167 21.43 -13.75 -5.41
CA LYS A 167 22.21 -13.22 -6.52
C LYS A 167 21.92 -13.96 -7.82
N ALA A 168 21.92 -15.28 -7.79
CA ALA A 168 21.64 -16.11 -8.98
C ALA A 168 20.23 -15.87 -9.55
N HIS A 169 19.24 -15.56 -8.69
CA HIS A 169 17.89 -15.21 -9.11
C HIS A 169 17.83 -13.84 -9.77
N LEU A 170 18.49 -12.84 -9.19
CA LEU A 170 18.61 -11.50 -9.76
C LEU A 170 19.35 -11.48 -11.11
N GLU A 171 20.40 -12.29 -11.26
CA GLU A 171 21.16 -12.45 -12.52
C GLU A 171 20.32 -13.04 -13.66
N GLN A 172 19.19 -13.69 -13.33
CA GLN A 172 18.18 -14.15 -14.30
C GLN A 172 17.12 -13.07 -14.61
N ASN A 173 17.37 -11.82 -14.22
CA ASN A 173 16.45 -10.70 -14.34
C ASN A 173 15.11 -10.91 -13.58
N GLN A 174 15.13 -11.71 -12.51
CA GLN A 174 13.97 -11.96 -11.68
C GLN A 174 14.07 -11.17 -10.37
N PRO A 175 13.04 -10.39 -9.98
CA PRO A 175 13.03 -9.64 -8.73
C PRO A 175 12.97 -10.59 -7.52
N VAL A 176 13.57 -10.20 -6.39
CA VAL A 176 13.63 -11.04 -5.17
C VAL A 176 12.25 -11.47 -4.67
N ARG A 177 11.21 -10.67 -4.88
CA ARG A 177 9.83 -11.00 -4.47
C ARG A 177 9.26 -12.25 -5.13
N THR A 178 9.85 -12.71 -6.26
CA THR A 178 9.45 -13.94 -6.96
C THR A 178 10.27 -15.16 -6.57
N LEU A 179 11.27 -14.99 -5.69
CA LEU A 179 12.11 -16.10 -5.25
C LEU A 179 11.35 -16.96 -4.22
N GLU A 180 11.26 -18.26 -4.48
CA GLU A 180 10.75 -19.22 -3.51
C GLU A 180 11.73 -19.41 -2.36
N VAL A 181 11.28 -19.13 -1.14
CA VAL A 181 12.10 -19.14 0.06
C VAL A 181 11.37 -19.77 1.25
N THR A 182 12.14 -20.36 2.16
CA THR A 182 11.62 -20.79 3.45
C THR A 182 11.37 -19.59 4.39
N GLU A 183 10.63 -19.80 5.48
CA GLU A 183 10.41 -18.74 6.48
C GLU A 183 11.71 -18.19 7.10
N GLU A 184 12.72 -19.04 7.27
CA GLU A 184 14.01 -18.66 7.80
C GLU A 184 14.79 -17.80 6.80
N GLU A 185 14.82 -18.22 5.52
CA GLU A 185 15.41 -17.44 4.43
C GLU A 185 14.72 -16.08 4.27
N ALA A 186 13.37 -16.05 4.32
CA ALA A 186 12.59 -14.82 4.22
C ALA A 186 12.95 -13.81 5.33
N LYS A 187 13.14 -14.29 6.57
CA LYS A 187 13.58 -13.43 7.69
C LYS A 187 14.95 -12.82 7.44
N PHE A 188 15.89 -13.61 6.94
CA PHE A 188 17.23 -13.13 6.60
C PHE A 188 17.19 -12.14 5.43
N ILE A 189 16.50 -12.48 4.32
CA ILE A 189 16.37 -11.62 3.13
C ILE A 189 15.75 -10.27 3.49
N LYS A 190 14.75 -10.25 4.39
CA LYS A 190 14.17 -9.00 4.89
C LYS A 190 15.22 -8.08 5.52
N GLY A 191 16.22 -8.64 6.23
CA GLY A 191 17.35 -7.92 6.82
C GLY A 191 18.35 -7.38 5.79
N LEU A 192 18.27 -7.82 4.53
CA LEU A 192 19.10 -7.30 3.45
C LEU A 192 18.60 -5.95 2.91
N PHE A 193 17.35 -5.59 3.15
CA PHE A 193 16.70 -4.35 2.67
C PHE A 193 16.81 -4.17 1.14
N LEU A 194 16.63 -5.26 0.40
CA LEU A 194 16.64 -5.23 -1.06
C LEU A 194 15.38 -4.57 -1.60
N ILE A 195 15.54 -3.75 -2.64
CA ILE A 195 14.44 -3.00 -3.24
C ILE A 195 13.46 -3.95 -3.93
N THR A 196 13.98 -4.93 -4.66
CA THR A 196 13.17 -5.88 -5.42
C THR A 196 12.45 -6.93 -4.55
N SER A 197 12.72 -6.96 -3.23
CA SER A 197 11.96 -7.76 -2.27
C SER A 197 10.65 -7.09 -1.83
N LYS A 198 10.46 -5.80 -2.14
CA LYS A 198 9.26 -5.06 -1.79
C LYS A 198 8.07 -5.55 -2.61
N LYS A 199 6.89 -5.58 -1.97
CA LYS A 199 5.63 -5.87 -2.67
C LYS A 199 5.29 -4.75 -3.65
N VAL A 200 4.66 -5.10 -4.76
CA VAL A 200 4.26 -4.17 -5.83
C VAL A 200 2.76 -4.26 -6.06
N LEU A 201 2.13 -3.11 -6.30
CA LEU A 201 0.78 -2.97 -6.83
C LEU A 201 0.91 -2.26 -8.19
N TYR A 202 0.48 -2.91 -9.26
CA TYR A 202 0.46 -2.30 -10.59
C TYR A 202 -0.79 -1.42 -10.73
N SER A 203 -0.59 -0.13 -10.97
CA SER A 203 -1.64 0.84 -11.27
C SER A 203 -1.70 1.05 -12.78
N CYS A 204 -2.61 0.33 -13.44
CA CYS A 204 -2.86 0.45 -14.88
C CYS A 204 -3.61 1.74 -15.16
N ASN A 205 -2.94 2.70 -15.80
CA ASN A 205 -3.56 3.95 -16.21
C ASN A 205 -4.15 3.78 -17.60
N ILE A 206 -5.49 3.89 -17.73
CA ILE A 206 -6.25 3.81 -18.98
C ILE A 206 -6.73 5.20 -19.42
N SER A 207 -7.21 5.30 -20.66
CA SER A 207 -7.80 6.53 -21.20
C SER A 207 -9.19 6.80 -20.65
N GLU A 208 -9.66 8.04 -20.79
CA GLU A 208 -11.06 8.39 -20.51
C GLU A 208 -12.01 7.66 -21.46
N ASP A 209 -11.63 7.52 -22.75
CA ASP A 209 -12.43 6.80 -23.75
C ASP A 209 -12.64 5.33 -23.37
N ASP A 210 -11.60 4.65 -22.88
CA ASP A 210 -11.71 3.29 -22.34
C ASP A 210 -12.64 3.25 -21.12
N MET A 211 -12.54 4.23 -20.24
CA MET A 211 -13.39 4.33 -19.06
C MET A 211 -14.86 4.54 -19.45
N MET A 212 -15.16 5.51 -20.32
CA MET A 212 -16.51 5.83 -20.78
C MET A 212 -17.16 4.70 -21.59
N SER A 213 -16.37 3.99 -22.40
CA SER A 213 -16.85 2.85 -23.19
C SER A 213 -17.02 1.56 -22.38
N GLY A 214 -16.61 1.55 -21.12
CA GLY A 214 -16.58 0.36 -20.27
C GLY A 214 -15.45 -0.64 -20.62
N ASN A 215 -14.48 -0.25 -21.47
CA ASN A 215 -13.34 -1.07 -21.87
C ASN A 215 -12.21 -1.05 -20.81
N ILE A 216 -12.60 -1.18 -19.54
CA ILE A 216 -11.68 -1.09 -18.39
C ILE A 216 -10.62 -2.20 -18.43
N GLU A 217 -10.99 -3.38 -18.94
CA GLU A 217 -10.10 -4.54 -19.11
C GLU A 217 -9.58 -4.63 -20.55
N ASN A 218 -9.03 -3.52 -21.08
CA ASN A 218 -8.43 -3.50 -22.42
C ASN A 218 -7.24 -4.48 -22.54
N GLU A 219 -6.73 -4.70 -23.74
CA GLU A 219 -5.66 -5.67 -23.98
C GLU A 219 -4.36 -5.41 -23.19
N TYR A 220 -4.06 -4.14 -22.91
CA TYR A 220 -2.88 -3.76 -22.11
C TYR A 220 -3.06 -4.13 -20.64
N VAL A 221 -4.25 -3.87 -20.08
CA VAL A 221 -4.58 -4.25 -18.70
C VAL A 221 -4.53 -5.77 -18.53
N GLN A 222 -5.09 -6.52 -19.49
CA GLN A 222 -5.05 -7.99 -19.47
C GLN A 222 -3.60 -8.53 -19.46
N LYS A 223 -2.70 -7.94 -20.26
CA LYS A 223 -1.27 -8.29 -20.25
C LYS A 223 -0.64 -8.04 -18.88
N VAL A 224 -0.94 -6.89 -18.25
CA VAL A 224 -0.42 -6.57 -16.90
C VAL A 224 -0.97 -7.53 -15.85
N ARG A 225 -2.25 -7.92 -15.92
CA ARG A 225 -2.83 -8.91 -15.00
C ARG A 225 -2.13 -10.27 -15.11
N ALA A 226 -1.94 -10.76 -16.33
CA ALA A 226 -1.22 -12.02 -16.55
C ALA A 226 0.23 -11.97 -16.05
N TYR A 227 0.90 -10.83 -16.20
CA TYR A 227 2.24 -10.61 -15.65
C TYR A 227 2.23 -10.60 -14.12
N ALA A 228 1.31 -9.87 -13.52
CA ALA A 228 1.19 -9.72 -12.07
C ALA A 228 0.84 -11.04 -11.36
N GLU A 229 0.06 -11.93 -11.97
CA GLU A 229 -0.26 -13.25 -11.45
C GLU A 229 1.01 -14.09 -11.21
N ASN A 230 2.00 -14.01 -12.12
CA ASN A 230 3.27 -14.72 -11.97
C ASN A 230 4.12 -14.20 -10.79
N GLU A 231 3.89 -12.97 -10.35
CA GLU A 231 4.57 -12.36 -9.21
C GLU A 231 3.74 -12.36 -7.92
N ALA A 232 2.51 -12.90 -7.94
CA ALA A 232 1.52 -12.76 -6.88
C ALA A 232 1.28 -11.29 -6.47
N SER A 233 1.34 -10.38 -7.44
CA SER A 233 1.15 -8.93 -7.28
C SER A 233 -0.27 -8.51 -7.61
N GLY A 234 -0.77 -7.44 -6.95
CA GLY A 234 -2.08 -6.87 -7.25
C GLY A 234 -2.07 -5.97 -8.49
N VAL A 235 -3.26 -5.79 -9.08
CA VAL A 235 -3.49 -4.84 -10.18
C VAL A 235 -4.70 -4.00 -9.86
N CYS A 236 -4.56 -2.68 -9.99
CA CYS A 236 -5.63 -1.70 -9.90
C CYS A 236 -5.70 -0.93 -11.23
N VAL A 237 -6.90 -0.69 -11.72
CA VAL A 237 -7.11 0.11 -12.95
C VAL A 237 -7.60 1.49 -12.55
N VAL A 238 -6.98 2.53 -13.10
CA VAL A 238 -7.32 3.93 -12.85
C VAL A 238 -7.31 4.71 -14.16
N CYS A 239 -8.10 5.76 -14.23
CA CYS A 239 -7.92 6.81 -15.23
C CYS A 239 -7.39 8.05 -14.49
N ALA A 240 -6.07 8.26 -14.52
CA ALA A 240 -5.44 9.31 -13.72
C ALA A 240 -6.00 10.72 -14.01
N LYS A 241 -6.45 10.97 -15.25
CA LYS A 241 -7.07 12.24 -15.65
C LYS A 241 -8.43 12.40 -14.98
N LEU A 242 -9.29 11.38 -15.05
CA LEU A 242 -10.59 11.38 -14.37
C LEU A 242 -10.43 11.57 -12.86
N GLU A 243 -9.46 10.88 -12.25
CA GLU A 243 -9.20 11.02 -10.80
C GLU A 243 -8.75 12.44 -10.42
N GLU A 244 -7.95 13.10 -11.28
CA GLU A 244 -7.55 14.49 -11.06
C GLU A 244 -8.73 15.46 -11.13
N GLU A 245 -9.69 15.21 -12.02
CA GLU A 245 -10.94 15.96 -12.13
C GLU A 245 -11.85 15.71 -10.92
N LEU A 246 -12.12 14.45 -10.57
CA LEU A 246 -12.93 14.05 -9.42
C LEU A 246 -12.39 14.62 -8.09
N SER A 247 -11.07 14.73 -7.96
CA SER A 247 -10.43 15.27 -6.74
C SER A 247 -10.63 16.77 -6.53
N GLY A 248 -11.22 17.48 -7.49
CA GLY A 248 -11.56 18.90 -7.39
C GLY A 248 -13.03 19.19 -7.19
N LEU A 249 -13.88 18.15 -7.09
CA LEU A 249 -15.34 18.24 -6.99
C LEU A 249 -15.80 18.03 -5.57
N GLU A 250 -16.94 18.65 -5.22
CA GLU A 250 -17.66 18.36 -3.98
C GLU A 250 -18.32 16.97 -4.06
N ASP A 251 -18.65 16.38 -2.90
CA ASP A 251 -19.16 14.99 -2.81
C ASP A 251 -20.36 14.70 -3.72
N ASP A 252 -21.31 15.63 -3.83
CA ASP A 252 -22.50 15.48 -4.65
C ASP A 252 -22.15 15.50 -6.15
N GLU A 253 -21.28 16.41 -6.58
CA GLU A 253 -20.80 16.51 -7.96
C GLU A 253 -19.95 15.29 -8.34
N LYS A 254 -19.13 14.82 -7.41
CA LYS A 254 -18.34 13.59 -7.56
C LYS A 254 -19.22 12.36 -7.75
N ALA A 255 -20.32 12.27 -7.01
CA ALA A 255 -21.27 11.16 -7.12
C ALA A 255 -21.99 11.18 -8.48
N GLU A 256 -22.44 12.36 -8.96
CA GLU A 256 -23.07 12.52 -10.29
C GLU A 256 -22.10 12.11 -11.40
N MET A 257 -20.86 12.57 -11.34
CA MET A 257 -19.85 12.24 -12.36
C MET A 257 -19.53 10.75 -12.37
N LEU A 258 -19.40 10.09 -11.21
CA LEU A 258 -19.19 8.65 -11.15
C LEU A 258 -20.37 7.87 -11.76
N GLU A 259 -21.61 8.32 -11.54
CA GLU A 259 -22.81 7.72 -12.13
C GLU A 259 -22.81 7.86 -13.67
N GLU A 260 -22.38 9.02 -14.20
CA GLU A 260 -22.27 9.26 -15.64
C GLU A 260 -21.26 8.28 -16.29
N TYR A 261 -20.16 7.97 -15.62
CA TYR A 261 -19.18 6.98 -16.07
C TYR A 261 -19.58 5.52 -15.76
N GLY A 262 -20.73 5.30 -15.10
CA GLY A 262 -21.17 3.97 -14.69
C GLY A 262 -20.31 3.34 -13.60
N LEU A 263 -19.61 4.14 -12.82
CA LEU A 263 -18.70 3.70 -11.77
C LEU A 263 -19.38 3.73 -10.39
N ASN A 264 -19.14 2.71 -9.59
CA ASN A 264 -19.64 2.63 -8.21
C ASN A 264 -18.74 3.36 -7.19
N GLU A 265 -17.50 3.65 -7.58
CA GLU A 265 -16.49 4.32 -6.76
C GLU A 265 -15.36 4.84 -7.64
N ALA A 266 -14.59 5.80 -7.12
CA ALA A 266 -13.39 6.31 -7.77
C ALA A 266 -12.28 5.24 -7.81
N GLY A 267 -11.52 5.20 -8.90
CA GLY A 267 -10.36 4.31 -9.01
C GLY A 267 -9.28 4.63 -7.98
N LEU A 268 -9.16 5.90 -7.59
CA LEU A 268 -8.26 6.33 -6.51
C LEU A 268 -8.64 5.69 -5.17
N ASP A 269 -9.93 5.62 -4.83
CA ASP A 269 -10.39 4.98 -3.60
C ASP A 269 -10.04 3.49 -3.59
N GLN A 270 -10.18 2.82 -4.72
CA GLN A 270 -9.75 1.43 -4.90
C GLN A 270 -8.23 1.30 -4.74
N LEU A 271 -7.44 2.18 -5.38
CA LEU A 271 -5.99 2.19 -5.29
C LEU A 271 -5.52 2.35 -3.83
N ILE A 272 -6.14 3.25 -3.08
CA ILE A 272 -5.83 3.49 -1.67
C ILE A 272 -6.11 2.23 -0.83
N ARG A 273 -7.27 1.58 -1.01
CA ARG A 273 -7.60 0.35 -0.28
C ARG A 273 -6.67 -0.81 -0.62
N GLU A 274 -6.39 -1.03 -1.90
CA GLU A 274 -5.46 -2.09 -2.30
C GLU A 274 -4.03 -1.81 -1.82
N SER A 275 -3.61 -0.54 -1.80
CA SER A 275 -2.34 -0.12 -1.21
C SER A 275 -2.28 -0.40 0.30
N TYR A 276 -3.38 -0.17 1.01
CA TYR A 276 -3.50 -0.46 2.43
C TYR A 276 -3.36 -1.97 2.71
N ARG A 277 -4.04 -2.80 1.92
CA ARG A 277 -3.92 -4.27 1.98
C ARG A 277 -2.52 -4.77 1.63
N LEU A 278 -1.89 -4.18 0.60
CA LEU A 278 -0.54 -4.51 0.18
C LEU A 278 0.47 -4.37 1.33
N LEU A 279 0.28 -3.34 2.17
CA LEU A 279 1.08 -3.09 3.37
C LEU A 279 0.80 -4.09 4.51
N GLY A 280 -0.16 -5.00 4.35
CA GLY A 280 -0.60 -5.93 5.40
C GLY A 280 -1.27 -5.20 6.56
N LEU A 281 -2.03 -4.15 6.26
CA LEU A 281 -2.74 -3.33 7.24
C LEU A 281 -4.20 -3.74 7.34
N ILE A 282 -4.71 -3.66 8.56
CA ILE A 282 -6.11 -3.80 8.90
C ILE A 282 -6.55 -2.65 9.80
N SER A 283 -7.86 -2.40 9.85
CA SER A 283 -8.45 -1.38 10.72
C SER A 283 -9.36 -2.01 11.75
N TYR A 284 -9.09 -1.75 13.02
CA TYR A 284 -10.12 -1.91 14.05
C TYR A 284 -10.78 -0.57 14.31
N LEU A 285 -11.98 -0.59 14.87
CA LEU A 285 -12.84 0.57 15.01
C LEU A 285 -13.12 0.85 16.51
N THR A 286 -13.20 2.13 16.85
CA THR A 286 -13.77 2.58 18.11
C THR A 286 -14.99 3.43 17.79
N ALA A 287 -16.10 3.20 18.50
CA ALA A 287 -17.35 3.88 18.26
C ALA A 287 -17.95 4.38 19.57
N GLY A 288 -18.40 5.62 19.58
CA GLY A 288 -19.02 6.27 20.72
C GLY A 288 -19.70 7.58 20.33
N VAL A 289 -20.40 8.17 21.29
CA VAL A 289 -21.15 9.44 21.11
C VAL A 289 -20.25 10.64 20.80
N GLN A 290 -18.97 10.57 21.13
CA GLN A 290 -18.02 11.66 20.87
C GLN A 290 -17.42 11.58 19.48
N GLU A 291 -17.02 10.38 19.06
CA GLU A 291 -16.42 10.11 17.75
C GLU A 291 -16.53 8.65 17.35
N VAL A 292 -16.48 8.39 16.05
CA VAL A 292 -16.17 7.09 15.47
C VAL A 292 -14.83 7.19 14.76
N ARG A 293 -13.99 6.17 14.94
CA ARG A 293 -12.62 6.22 14.41
C ARG A 293 -12.10 4.85 14.00
N ALA A 294 -11.41 4.83 12.88
CA ALA A 294 -10.62 3.69 12.43
C ALA A 294 -9.16 3.82 12.89
N TRP A 295 -8.57 2.70 13.30
CA TRP A 295 -7.21 2.62 13.82
C TRP A 295 -6.40 1.61 13.01
N THR A 296 -5.28 2.05 12.45
CA THR A 296 -4.39 1.19 11.66
C THR A 296 -3.51 0.31 12.54
N ILE A 297 -3.54 -0.98 12.25
CA ILE A 297 -2.61 -1.97 12.81
C ILE A 297 -2.12 -2.91 11.70
N LYS A 298 -1.01 -3.59 11.93
CA LYS A 298 -0.59 -4.71 11.06
C LYS A 298 -1.43 -5.94 11.36
N GLU A 299 -1.74 -6.70 10.31
CA GLU A 299 -2.33 -8.03 10.47
C GLU A 299 -1.49 -8.88 11.43
N GLY A 300 -2.13 -9.65 12.30
CA GLY A 300 -1.47 -10.41 13.36
C GLY A 300 -1.18 -9.63 14.65
N THR A 301 -1.53 -8.34 14.73
CA THR A 301 -1.35 -7.53 15.95
C THR A 301 -2.28 -8.02 17.07
N LYS A 302 -1.71 -8.20 18.28
CA LYS A 302 -2.47 -8.58 19.49
C LYS A 302 -3.15 -7.38 20.14
N ALA A 303 -4.22 -7.63 20.90
CA ALA A 303 -5.07 -6.61 21.53
C ALA A 303 -4.31 -5.58 22.38
N PRO A 304 -3.33 -5.91 23.23
CA PRO A 304 -2.58 -4.89 23.97
C PRO A 304 -1.84 -3.91 23.06
N ALA A 305 -1.14 -4.41 22.03
CA ALA A 305 -0.41 -3.58 21.08
C ALA A 305 -1.35 -2.74 20.21
N ALA A 306 -2.55 -3.25 19.89
CA ALA A 306 -3.60 -2.48 19.24
C ALA A 306 -4.06 -1.32 20.14
N GLY A 307 -4.33 -1.57 21.42
CA GLY A 307 -4.64 -0.53 22.41
C GLY A 307 -3.53 0.53 22.52
N GLY A 308 -2.27 0.12 22.37
CA GLY A 308 -1.10 1.01 22.32
C GLY A 308 -1.13 2.03 21.18
N LYS A 309 -1.88 1.76 20.09
CA LYS A 309 -2.09 2.74 19.02
C LYS A 309 -2.97 3.91 19.44
N ILE A 310 -3.84 3.72 20.41
CA ILE A 310 -4.65 4.79 21.00
C ILE A 310 -3.81 5.56 22.02
N HIS A 311 -3.22 4.86 22.98
CA HIS A 311 -2.36 5.44 23.99
C HIS A 311 -1.47 4.38 24.64
N SER A 312 -0.22 4.72 24.95
CA SER A 312 0.75 3.81 25.59
C SER A 312 0.26 3.25 26.93
N ASP A 313 -0.57 4.02 27.66
CA ASP A 313 -1.14 3.58 28.93
C ASP A 313 -2.12 2.41 28.76
N ILE A 314 -2.86 2.37 27.64
CA ILE A 314 -3.77 1.25 27.32
C ILE A 314 -2.97 -0.04 27.13
N GLU A 315 -1.84 0.03 26.42
CA GLU A 315 -0.97 -1.14 26.24
C GLU A 315 -0.38 -1.61 27.56
N ARG A 316 0.18 -0.67 28.34
CA ARG A 316 0.83 -0.95 29.62
C ARG A 316 -0.14 -1.47 30.68
N GLY A 317 -1.30 -0.85 30.78
CA GLY A 317 -2.35 -1.18 31.76
C GLY A 317 -3.39 -2.14 31.26
N PHE A 318 -3.21 -2.80 30.10
CA PHE A 318 -4.22 -3.63 29.47
C PHE A 318 -4.74 -4.74 30.39
N ILE A 319 -6.06 -4.77 30.55
CA ILE A 319 -6.78 -5.80 31.29
C ILE A 319 -7.46 -6.76 30.32
N ARG A 320 -8.33 -6.23 29.45
CA ARG A 320 -9.09 -6.97 28.45
C ARG A 320 -9.64 -6.04 27.39
N ALA A 321 -10.06 -6.60 26.24
CA ALA A 321 -10.79 -5.89 25.21
C ALA A 321 -12.23 -6.43 25.13
N GLU A 322 -13.21 -5.53 25.09
CA GLU A 322 -14.58 -5.85 24.79
C GLU A 322 -14.76 -5.66 23.28
N ILE A 323 -15.04 -6.75 22.56
CA ILE A 323 -15.00 -6.77 21.10
C ILE A 323 -16.30 -7.30 20.53
N VAL A 324 -16.83 -6.62 19.52
CA VAL A 324 -17.87 -7.11 18.64
C VAL A 324 -17.43 -6.91 17.18
N GLY A 325 -17.70 -7.87 16.30
CA GLY A 325 -17.48 -7.69 14.87
C GLY A 325 -18.44 -6.62 14.31
N TYR A 326 -17.95 -5.79 13.38
CA TYR A 326 -18.73 -4.72 12.76
C TYR A 326 -20.07 -5.24 12.19
N ASP A 327 -20.04 -6.31 11.38
CA ASP A 327 -21.23 -6.86 10.74
C ASP A 327 -22.28 -7.30 11.78
N ALA A 328 -21.85 -7.98 12.83
CA ALA A 328 -22.71 -8.43 13.92
C ALA A 328 -23.31 -7.24 14.70
N LEU A 329 -22.55 -6.16 14.89
CA LEU A 329 -23.07 -4.94 15.53
C LEU A 329 -24.12 -4.25 14.68
N VAL A 330 -23.88 -4.12 13.37
CA VAL A 330 -24.82 -3.50 12.42
C VAL A 330 -26.10 -4.32 12.30
N GLU A 331 -26.01 -5.64 12.21
CA GLU A 331 -27.18 -6.54 12.16
C GLU A 331 -28.06 -6.42 13.43
N CYS A 332 -27.45 -6.17 14.58
CA CYS A 332 -28.18 -5.93 15.82
C CYS A 332 -28.80 -4.54 15.92
N GLY A 333 -28.33 -3.57 15.15
CA GLY A 333 -28.82 -2.19 15.13
C GLY A 333 -28.42 -1.35 16.35
N SER A 334 -27.86 -1.94 17.39
CA SER A 334 -27.35 -1.21 18.56
C SER A 334 -26.39 -2.05 19.40
N GLU A 335 -25.55 -1.34 20.18
CA GLU A 335 -24.65 -1.97 21.14
C GLU A 335 -25.41 -2.76 22.23
N ALA A 336 -26.54 -2.22 22.70
CA ALA A 336 -27.37 -2.88 23.72
C ALA A 336 -27.90 -4.22 23.21
N ALA A 337 -28.48 -4.24 22.01
CA ALA A 337 -29.00 -5.46 21.39
C ALA A 337 -27.88 -6.50 21.11
N ALA A 338 -26.71 -6.06 20.71
CA ALA A 338 -25.57 -6.95 20.51
C ALA A 338 -25.06 -7.56 21.84
N LYS A 339 -25.12 -6.80 22.94
CA LYS A 339 -24.79 -7.31 24.29
C LYS A 339 -25.84 -8.32 24.78
N GLU A 340 -27.13 -8.04 24.60
CA GLU A 340 -28.20 -8.97 24.95
C GLU A 340 -28.12 -10.29 24.20
N LYS A 341 -27.71 -10.26 22.93
CA LYS A 341 -27.45 -11.46 22.12
C LYS A 341 -26.13 -12.17 22.45
N GLY A 342 -25.34 -11.65 23.38
CA GLY A 342 -24.06 -12.24 23.79
C GLY A 342 -22.95 -12.17 22.70
N LEU A 343 -23.03 -11.22 21.75
CA LEU A 343 -22.09 -11.06 20.65
C LEU A 343 -20.84 -10.26 21.04
N TYR A 344 -20.89 -9.57 22.19
CA TYR A 344 -19.71 -8.96 22.79
C TYR A 344 -18.86 -10.00 23.47
N ARG A 345 -17.62 -10.13 23.02
CA ARG A 345 -16.61 -11.04 23.56
C ARG A 345 -15.68 -10.27 24.47
N LEU A 346 -15.24 -10.92 25.52
CA LEU A 346 -14.20 -10.43 26.43
C LEU A 346 -12.90 -11.15 26.09
N GLU A 347 -12.00 -10.43 25.43
CA GLU A 347 -10.77 -11.00 24.90
C GLU A 347 -9.55 -10.57 25.74
N GLY A 348 -8.62 -11.51 25.93
CA GLY A 348 -7.40 -11.33 26.70
C GLY A 348 -6.22 -10.85 25.85
N LYS A 349 -5.02 -10.88 26.46
CA LYS A 349 -3.76 -10.38 25.86
C LYS A 349 -3.35 -11.10 24.59
N GLU A 350 -3.74 -12.36 24.42
CA GLU A 350 -3.35 -13.19 23.27
C GLU A 350 -4.28 -13.07 22.07
N TYR A 351 -5.37 -12.31 22.20
CA TYR A 351 -6.29 -12.10 21.11
C TYR A 351 -5.63 -11.36 19.95
N VAL A 352 -5.68 -11.95 18.76
CA VAL A 352 -5.22 -11.35 17.52
C VAL A 352 -6.38 -10.56 16.92
N MET A 353 -6.18 -9.26 16.77
CA MET A 353 -7.17 -8.34 16.22
C MET A 353 -7.54 -8.70 14.78
N LYS A 354 -8.81 -8.51 14.45
CA LYS A 354 -9.36 -8.71 13.11
C LYS A 354 -9.79 -7.40 12.49
N ASP A 355 -9.76 -7.33 11.16
CA ASP A 355 -10.30 -6.17 10.43
C ASP A 355 -11.81 -6.04 10.74
N GLY A 356 -12.24 -4.82 11.08
CA GLY A 356 -13.63 -4.53 11.45
C GLY A 356 -14.01 -4.89 12.90
N ASP A 357 -13.08 -5.27 13.76
CA ASP A 357 -13.36 -5.39 15.18
C ASP A 357 -13.74 -4.00 15.75
N VAL A 358 -14.93 -3.87 16.35
CA VAL A 358 -15.33 -2.70 17.11
C VAL A 358 -14.98 -2.96 18.57
N VAL A 359 -14.13 -2.09 19.15
CA VAL A 359 -13.39 -2.41 20.39
C VAL A 359 -13.55 -1.33 21.44
N ASN A 360 -13.72 -1.79 22.69
CA ASN A 360 -13.56 -0.97 23.89
C ASN A 360 -12.49 -1.62 24.81
N PHE A 361 -11.36 -0.95 24.97
CA PHE A 361 -10.27 -1.45 25.82
C PHE A 361 -10.51 -1.11 27.27
N ARG A 362 -10.38 -2.11 28.16
CA ARG A 362 -10.38 -1.95 29.60
C ARG A 362 -8.95 -2.02 30.10
N PHE A 363 -8.52 -0.96 30.77
CA PHE A 363 -7.16 -0.83 31.28
C PHE A 363 -7.15 -0.13 32.64
N ASN A 364 -6.05 -0.29 33.37
CA ASN A 364 -5.81 0.40 34.62
C ASN A 364 -4.32 0.84 34.67
N VAL A 365 -4.09 2.10 35.02
CA VAL A 365 -2.76 2.73 35.06
C VAL A 365 -2.50 3.22 36.47
#